data_f706000f0097d510d190dbb5c6b8fea5
#
_entry.id   f706000f0097d510d190dbb5c6b8fea5
#
_cell.length_a   1.000
_cell.length_b   1.000
_cell.length_c   1.000
_cell.angle_alpha   90.00
_cell.angle_beta   90.00
_cell.angle_gamma   90.00
#
_symmetry.space_group_name_H-M   'P 1'
#
loop_
_entity.id
_entity.type
_entity.pdbx_description
1 polymer ?
#
loop_
_entity_poly.entity_id
_entity_poly.type
_entity_poly.pdbx_seq_one_letter_code
_entity_poly.pdbx_strand_id
1 'polypeptide(L)'
;MFDNTLNFGFNEEINNLRSTVHKFAQKEILPLAKETDEKNDFPYSLWKKFGDLGLLGITADREYGGSGLSYLEHCLVMEEISRASASIGLSYGAFSNLCVNQINR
;
A
#
# COMPACT_ATOMS: atom_id res chain seq x y z
N MET A 1 6.65 14.19 -11.17
CA MET A 1 5.75 13.24 -10.54
C MET A 1 5.86 13.28 -9.03
N PHE A 2 7.00 12.89 -8.44
CA PHE A 2 7.24 13.07 -7.02
C PHE A 2 8.04 14.33 -6.71
N ASP A 3 8.14 15.24 -7.68
CA ASP A 3 8.98 16.44 -7.55
C ASP A 3 8.55 17.32 -6.39
N ASN A 4 7.24 17.34 -6.12
CA ASN A 4 6.68 18.11 -5.03
C ASN A 4 6.49 17.30 -3.74
N THR A 5 6.92 16.04 -3.74
CA THR A 5 6.77 15.15 -2.61
C THR A 5 8.06 15.16 -1.82
N LEU A 6 7.93 15.18 -0.49
CA LEU A 6 9.08 15.11 0.39
C LEU A 6 9.87 13.82 0.10
N ASN A 7 11.15 14.01 -0.20
CA ASN A 7 12.05 12.91 -0.52
C ASN A 7 13.21 12.93 0.47
N PHE A 8 13.30 11.89 1.28
CA PHE A 8 14.32 11.80 2.34
C PHE A 8 15.64 11.21 1.85
N GLY A 9 15.93 11.30 0.56
CA GLY A 9 17.15 10.76 0.00
C GLY A 9 17.11 9.25 -0.21
N PHE A 10 15.92 8.70 -0.38
CA PHE A 10 15.75 7.29 -0.64
C PHE A 10 16.37 6.89 -1.98
N ASN A 11 16.78 5.64 -2.09
CA ASN A 11 17.37 5.15 -3.31
C ASN A 11 16.33 5.01 -4.44
N GLU A 12 16.82 4.69 -5.65
CA GLU A 12 15.98 4.60 -6.84
C GLU A 12 14.92 3.49 -6.73
N GLU A 13 15.27 2.37 -6.12
CA GLU A 13 14.31 1.26 -5.96
C GLU A 13 13.13 1.65 -5.08
N ILE A 14 13.39 2.35 -3.99
CA ILE A 14 12.33 2.83 -3.10
C ILE A 14 11.48 3.88 -3.81
N ASN A 15 12.10 4.79 -4.55
CA ASN A 15 11.36 5.81 -5.29
C ASN A 15 10.51 5.19 -6.40
N ASN A 16 11.01 4.12 -7.05
CA ASN A 16 10.22 3.40 -8.05
C ASN A 16 9.01 2.71 -7.44
N LEU A 17 9.18 2.12 -6.26
CA LEU A 17 8.06 1.52 -5.54
C LEU A 17 7.01 2.59 -5.22
N ARG A 18 7.41 3.73 -4.67
CA ARG A 18 6.50 4.82 -4.36
C ARG A 18 5.75 5.28 -5.61
N SER A 19 6.46 5.43 -6.72
CA SER A 19 5.86 5.87 -7.98
C SER A 19 4.82 4.86 -8.48
N THR A 20 5.15 3.58 -8.42
CA THR A 20 4.23 2.51 -8.85
C THR A 20 2.97 2.50 -8.00
N VAL A 21 3.12 2.56 -6.68
CA VAL A 21 1.98 2.56 -5.76
C VAL A 21 1.16 3.84 -5.91
N HIS A 22 1.82 4.99 -6.10
CA HIS A 22 1.12 6.24 -6.33
C HIS A 22 0.23 6.16 -7.56
N LYS A 23 0.75 5.67 -8.67
CA LYS A 23 -0.03 5.52 -9.91
C LYS A 23 -1.21 4.58 -9.72
N PHE A 24 -0.97 3.45 -9.06
CA PHE A 24 -2.02 2.49 -8.75
C PHE A 24 -3.10 3.15 -7.89
N ALA A 25 -2.69 3.86 -6.85
CA ALA A 25 -3.64 4.50 -5.93
C ALA A 25 -4.49 5.57 -6.62
N GLN A 26 -3.87 6.37 -7.49
CA GLN A 26 -4.60 7.39 -8.22
C GLN A 26 -5.58 6.78 -9.22
N LYS A 27 -5.22 5.67 -9.83
CA LYS A 27 -6.06 5.03 -10.85
C LYS A 27 -7.17 4.17 -10.25
N GLU A 28 -6.84 3.37 -9.22
CA GLU A 28 -7.74 2.33 -8.72
C GLU A 28 -8.41 2.66 -7.39
N ILE A 29 -7.79 3.51 -6.58
CA ILE A 29 -8.29 3.79 -5.23
C ILE A 29 -9.01 5.13 -5.17
N LEU A 30 -8.39 6.18 -5.69
CA LEU A 30 -8.97 7.52 -5.60
C LEU A 30 -10.40 7.60 -6.16
N PRO A 31 -10.71 6.98 -7.31
CA PRO A 31 -12.09 7.02 -7.82
C PRO A 31 -13.11 6.34 -6.90
N LEU A 32 -12.67 5.44 -6.02
CA LEU A 32 -13.55 4.73 -5.10
C LEU A 32 -13.66 5.38 -3.72
N ALA A 33 -12.84 6.39 -3.44
CA ALA A 33 -12.72 6.94 -2.09
C ALA A 33 -14.04 7.51 -1.58
N LYS A 34 -14.74 8.29 -2.40
CA LYS A 34 -15.99 8.92 -2.00
C LYS A 34 -17.06 7.86 -1.72
N GLU A 35 -17.21 6.90 -2.60
CA GLU A 35 -18.19 5.83 -2.45
C GLU A 35 -17.90 4.98 -1.21
N THR A 36 -16.63 4.68 -0.97
CA THR A 36 -16.22 3.92 0.21
C THR A 36 -16.60 4.66 1.49
N ASP A 37 -16.37 5.97 1.54
CA ASP A 37 -16.73 6.77 2.70
C ASP A 37 -18.25 6.86 2.89
N GLU A 38 -19.00 7.05 1.81
CA GLU A 38 -20.45 7.18 1.87
C GLU A 38 -21.14 5.89 2.29
N LYS A 39 -20.68 4.75 1.76
CA LYS A 39 -21.29 3.44 2.01
C LYS A 39 -20.69 2.71 3.19
N ASN A 40 -19.56 3.20 3.71
CA ASN A 40 -18.82 2.56 4.79
C ASN A 40 -18.52 1.10 4.47
N ASP A 41 -18.13 0.83 3.23
CA ASP A 41 -17.97 -0.51 2.70
C ASP A 41 -16.69 -0.61 1.89
N PHE A 42 -15.82 -1.57 2.26
CA PHE A 42 -14.54 -1.75 1.57
C PHE A 42 -14.74 -2.43 0.22
N PRO A 43 -14.15 -1.89 -0.86
CA PRO A 43 -14.26 -2.52 -2.18
C PRO A 43 -13.39 -3.78 -2.25
N TYR A 44 -14.00 -4.94 -2.09
CA TYR A 44 -13.28 -6.22 -1.98
C TYR A 44 -12.39 -6.55 -3.17
N SER A 45 -12.72 -6.02 -4.35
CA SER A 45 -11.88 -6.22 -5.53
C SER A 45 -10.45 -5.70 -5.34
N LEU A 46 -10.25 -4.76 -4.44
CA LEU A 46 -8.91 -4.21 -4.17
C LEU A 46 -7.97 -5.22 -3.55
N TRP A 47 -8.47 -6.20 -2.79
CA TRP A 47 -7.61 -7.23 -2.20
C TRP A 47 -6.82 -7.97 -3.27
N LYS A 48 -7.49 -8.37 -4.34
CA LYS A 48 -6.80 -9.05 -5.44
C LYS A 48 -5.80 -8.13 -6.11
N LYS A 49 -6.15 -6.88 -6.32
CA LYS A 49 -5.25 -5.90 -6.95
C LYS A 49 -4.02 -5.65 -6.10
N PHE A 50 -4.19 -5.52 -4.79
CA PHE A 50 -3.05 -5.40 -3.87
C PHE A 50 -2.16 -6.63 -3.94
N GLY A 51 -2.76 -7.81 -3.96
CA GLY A 51 -2.00 -9.07 -4.05
C GLY A 51 -1.22 -9.17 -5.36
N ASP A 52 -1.83 -8.78 -6.47
CA ASP A 52 -1.17 -8.82 -7.77
C ASP A 52 0.05 -7.90 -7.84
N LEU A 53 0.05 -6.81 -7.08
CA LEU A 53 1.19 -5.90 -6.99
C LEU A 53 2.20 -6.31 -5.91
N GLY A 54 1.94 -7.38 -5.17
CA GLY A 54 2.83 -7.82 -4.09
C GLY A 54 2.75 -6.99 -2.83
N LEU A 55 1.67 -6.23 -2.64
CA LEU A 55 1.55 -5.31 -1.51
C LEU A 55 1.02 -5.96 -0.24
N LEU A 56 0.37 -7.12 -0.34
CA LEU A 56 -0.24 -7.74 0.84
C LEU A 56 0.78 -8.38 1.77
N GLY A 57 1.90 -8.85 1.25
CA GLY A 57 2.93 -9.47 2.06
C GLY A 57 4.26 -8.74 1.97
N ILE A 58 4.24 -7.41 2.01
CA ILE A 58 5.46 -6.61 1.80
C ILE A 58 6.58 -6.99 2.77
N THR A 59 6.25 -7.16 4.05
CA THR A 59 7.26 -7.48 5.08
C THR A 59 7.43 -8.97 5.35
N ALA A 60 6.63 -9.81 4.72
CA ALA A 60 6.75 -11.25 4.88
C ALA A 60 7.91 -11.79 4.07
N ASP A 61 8.55 -12.86 4.58
CA ASP A 61 9.69 -13.47 3.91
C ASP A 61 9.28 -14.07 2.56
N ARG A 62 10.21 -14.03 1.61
CA ARG A 62 9.96 -14.55 0.27
C ARG A 62 9.62 -16.03 0.24
N GLU A 63 10.17 -16.81 1.19
CA GLU A 63 9.88 -18.25 1.27
C GLU A 63 8.41 -18.53 1.58
N TYR A 64 7.70 -17.56 2.15
CA TYR A 64 6.26 -17.67 2.44
C TYR A 64 5.40 -16.91 1.42
N GLY A 65 5.98 -16.55 0.29
CA GLY A 65 5.26 -15.83 -0.75
C GLY A 65 5.22 -14.32 -0.58
N GLY A 66 5.95 -13.79 0.41
CA GLY A 66 6.02 -12.34 0.64
C GLY A 66 7.03 -11.65 -0.24
N SER A 67 7.08 -10.33 -0.15
CA SER A 67 8.01 -9.52 -0.94
C SER A 67 9.37 -9.35 -0.29
N GLY A 68 9.50 -9.67 0.99
CA GLY A 68 10.79 -9.61 1.69
C GLY A 68 11.35 -8.21 1.86
N LEU A 69 10.49 -7.20 1.86
CA LEU A 69 10.90 -5.81 2.01
C LEU A 69 10.84 -5.39 3.47
N SER A 70 11.39 -4.21 3.77
CA SER A 70 11.45 -3.72 5.14
C SER A 70 10.19 -2.96 5.53
N TYR A 71 10.11 -2.60 6.81
CA TYR A 71 9.01 -1.82 7.33
C TYR A 71 8.96 -0.41 6.71
N LEU A 72 10.12 0.12 6.28
CA LEU A 72 10.16 1.41 5.60
C LEU A 72 9.33 1.37 4.31
N GLU A 73 9.49 0.34 3.50
CA GLU A 73 8.71 0.20 2.27
C GLU A 73 7.22 0.06 2.59
N HIS A 74 6.88 -0.65 3.66
CA HIS A 74 5.49 -0.75 4.11
C HIS A 74 4.91 0.63 4.42
N CYS A 75 5.66 1.47 5.14
CA CYS A 75 5.21 2.82 5.49
C CYS A 75 4.99 3.69 4.27
N LEU A 76 5.86 3.58 3.28
CA LEU A 76 5.73 4.36 2.05
C LEU A 76 4.53 3.94 1.21
N VAL A 77 4.26 2.64 1.15
CA VAL A 77 3.06 2.12 0.48
C VAL A 77 1.81 2.60 1.22
N MET A 78 1.82 2.52 2.54
CA MET A 78 0.72 2.99 3.38
C MET A 78 0.43 4.47 3.14
N GLU A 79 1.47 5.29 3.03
CA GLU A 79 1.33 6.72 2.76
C GLU A 79 0.62 6.97 1.42
N GLU A 80 1.05 6.27 0.36
CA GLU A 80 0.47 6.49 -0.96
C GLU A 80 -0.98 6.00 -1.04
N ILE A 81 -1.29 4.88 -0.44
CA ILE A 81 -2.67 4.39 -0.39
C ILE A 81 -3.56 5.37 0.40
N SER A 82 -3.05 5.84 1.54
CA SER A 82 -3.81 6.76 2.40
C SER A 82 -4.04 8.13 1.77
N ARG A 83 -3.12 8.57 0.91
CA ARG A 83 -3.30 9.82 0.16
C ARG A 83 -4.51 9.75 -0.77
N ALA A 84 -4.78 8.56 -1.32
CA ALA A 84 -5.94 8.37 -2.18
C ALA A 84 -7.21 8.14 -1.37
N SER A 85 -7.14 7.39 -0.28
CA SER A 85 -8.27 7.12 0.60
C SER A 85 -7.78 6.71 1.98
N ALA A 86 -8.10 7.49 2.99
CA ALA A 86 -7.71 7.18 4.36
C ALA A 86 -8.38 5.91 4.88
N SER A 87 -9.64 5.67 4.55
CA SER A 87 -10.33 4.47 5.02
C SER A 87 -9.79 3.20 4.37
N ILE A 88 -9.45 3.24 3.08
CA ILE A 88 -8.83 2.10 2.41
C ILE A 88 -7.42 1.88 2.96
N GLY A 89 -6.69 2.96 3.23
CA GLY A 89 -5.37 2.89 3.85
C GLY A 89 -5.41 2.23 5.21
N LEU A 90 -6.40 2.56 6.03
CA LEU A 90 -6.56 1.93 7.34
C LEU A 90 -6.78 0.42 7.22
N SER A 91 -7.65 0.00 6.32
CA SER A 91 -7.92 -1.44 6.11
C SER A 91 -6.68 -2.16 5.57
N TYR A 92 -5.96 -1.56 4.65
CA TYR A 92 -4.71 -2.11 4.15
C TYR A 92 -3.69 -2.27 5.27
N GLY A 93 -3.51 -1.24 6.10
CA GLY A 93 -2.55 -1.27 7.21
C GLY A 93 -2.89 -2.33 8.24
N ALA A 94 -4.17 -2.51 8.54
CA ALA A 94 -4.60 -3.55 9.46
C ALA A 94 -4.20 -4.93 8.94
N PHE A 95 -4.38 -5.19 7.66
CA PHE A 95 -3.99 -6.47 7.08
C PHE A 95 -2.47 -6.63 7.04
N SER A 96 -1.77 -5.67 6.45
CA SER A 96 -0.34 -5.78 6.17
C SER A 96 0.51 -5.71 7.44
N ASN A 97 0.21 -4.79 8.32
CA ASN A 97 1.02 -4.57 9.52
C ASN A 97 0.49 -5.34 10.74
N LEU A 98 -0.77 -5.13 11.09
CA LEU A 98 -1.29 -5.73 12.33
C LEU A 98 -1.47 -7.24 12.23
N CYS A 99 -1.64 -7.77 11.03
CA CYS A 99 -1.80 -9.20 10.81
C CYS A 99 -0.54 -9.82 10.23
N VAL A 100 -0.23 -9.53 8.97
CA VAL A 100 0.86 -10.22 8.25
C VAL A 100 2.22 -9.97 8.88
N ASN A 101 2.57 -8.72 9.15
CA ASN A 101 3.88 -8.41 9.73
C ASN A 101 4.05 -9.04 11.11
N GLN A 102 3.02 -9.01 11.94
CA GLN A 102 3.10 -9.59 13.29
C GLN A 102 3.21 -11.11 13.25
N ILE A 103 2.49 -11.76 12.36
CA ILE A 103 2.58 -13.21 12.21
C ILE A 103 3.97 -13.62 11.70
N ASN A 104 4.52 -12.86 10.76
CA ASN A 104 5.84 -13.17 10.17
C ASN A 104 6.99 -13.01 11.17
N ARG A 105 6.83 -12.17 12.17
CA ARG A 105 7.87 -11.94 13.18
C ARG A 105 8.04 -13.17 14.05
#